data_dfa02a1aae5fcbbdb4b0a826bc3a436e
#
_entry.id   dfa02a1aae5fcbbdb4b0a826bc3a436e
#
_cell.length_a   1.000
_cell.length_b   1.000
_cell.length_c   1.000
_cell.angle_alpha   90.00
_cell.angle_beta   90.00
_cell.angle_gamma   90.00
#
_symmetry.space_group_name_H-M   'P 1'
#
loop_
_entity.id
_entity.type
_entity.pdbx_description
1 polymer ?
#
loop_
_entity_poly.entity_id
_entity_poly.type
_entity_poly.pdbx_seq_one_letter_code
_entity_poly.pdbx_strand_id
1 'polypeptide(L)'
;LHSTSRRQRQMCIRDRDIVVCLGGRIAESLVFDDVTTGAVQDIRQATERARDMVTKYGFSDELGMINYSTSDDEVFIGREIGHAKNFSEGTAAVIDQEVKRIIESCREKATKILKENRKVLDKLAELLIEKERIGQQEFEALFEQNDETIEEM
;
A
#
# COMPACT_ATOMS: atom_id res chain seq x y z
N LEU A 1 -26.44 11.08 1.59
CA LEU A 1 -25.62 11.27 0.38
C LEU A 1 -24.16 11.66 0.64
N HIS A 2 -23.83 12.34 1.77
CA HIS A 2 -22.44 12.75 2.07
C HIS A 2 -21.57 11.71 2.76
N SER A 3 -22.13 10.67 3.38
CA SER A 3 -21.35 9.66 4.13
C SER A 3 -20.63 8.69 3.22
N THR A 4 -21.26 8.26 2.13
CA THR A 4 -20.68 7.33 1.14
C THR A 4 -19.46 7.93 0.43
N SER A 5 -19.55 9.22 0.05
CA SER A 5 -18.46 9.94 -0.59
C SER A 5 -17.25 10.12 0.36
N ARG A 6 -17.49 10.36 1.66
CA ARG A 6 -16.42 10.50 2.66
C ARG A 6 -15.72 9.14 2.92
N ARG A 7 -16.49 8.06 3.04
CA ARG A 7 -15.95 6.69 3.21
C ARG A 7 -15.11 6.28 1.99
N GLN A 8 -15.59 6.50 0.78
CA GLN A 8 -14.84 6.25 -0.45
C GLN A 8 -13.55 7.07 -0.50
N ARG A 9 -13.58 8.35 -0.15
CA ARG A 9 -12.40 9.22 -0.13
C ARG A 9 -11.35 8.71 0.86
N GLN A 10 -11.74 8.32 2.07
CA GLN A 10 -10.82 7.78 3.07
C GLN A 10 -10.23 6.43 2.62
N MET A 11 -11.03 5.57 2.00
CA MET A 11 -10.58 4.32 1.42
C MET A 11 -9.55 4.57 0.31
N CYS A 12 -9.80 5.51 -0.61
CA CYS A 12 -8.86 5.88 -1.67
C CYS A 12 -7.53 6.45 -1.14
N ILE A 13 -7.55 7.23 -0.04
CA ILE A 13 -6.33 7.75 0.57
C ILE A 13 -5.50 6.61 1.14
N ARG A 14 -6.12 5.67 1.86
CA ARG A 14 -5.42 4.53 2.45
C ARG A 14 -4.90 3.55 1.41
N ASP A 15 -5.66 3.32 0.34
CA ASP A 15 -5.20 2.54 -0.82
C ASP A 15 -3.92 3.15 -1.40
N ARG A 16 -3.85 4.48 -1.56
CA ARG A 16 -2.64 5.17 -2.05
C ARG A 16 -1.44 4.96 -1.12
N ASP A 17 -1.66 5.02 0.18
CA ASP A 17 -0.59 4.78 1.16
C ASP A 17 -0.03 3.36 1.03
N ILE A 18 -0.91 2.36 0.81
CA ILE A 18 -0.48 0.97 0.57
C ILE A 18 0.27 0.85 -0.77
N VAL A 19 -0.24 1.48 -1.83
CA VAL A 19 0.43 1.51 -3.15
C VAL A 19 1.83 2.09 -3.04
N VAL A 20 2.01 3.19 -2.29
CA VAL A 20 3.32 3.81 -2.04
C VAL A 20 4.25 2.85 -1.30
N CYS A 21 3.79 2.21 -0.22
CA CYS A 21 4.60 1.23 0.51
C CYS A 21 5.06 0.07 -0.39
N LEU A 22 4.20 -0.40 -1.30
CA LEU A 22 4.55 -1.51 -2.19
C LEU A 22 5.43 -1.09 -3.37
N GLY A 23 5.50 0.22 -3.69
CA GLY A 23 6.15 0.76 -4.88
C GLY A 23 7.63 0.35 -5.01
N GLY A 24 8.42 0.51 -3.95
CA GLY A 24 9.84 0.15 -3.97
C GLY A 24 10.07 -1.32 -4.28
N ARG A 25 9.33 -2.20 -3.62
CA ARG A 25 9.40 -3.65 -3.84
C ARG A 25 9.05 -4.06 -5.28
N ILE A 26 8.02 -3.41 -5.83
CA ILE A 26 7.58 -3.69 -7.20
C ILE A 26 8.59 -3.13 -8.20
N ALA A 27 9.15 -1.94 -7.96
CA ALA A 27 10.21 -1.38 -8.78
C ALA A 27 11.43 -2.32 -8.84
N GLU A 28 11.89 -2.84 -7.69
CA GLU A 28 12.95 -3.86 -7.65
C GLU A 28 12.62 -5.07 -8.52
N SER A 29 11.41 -5.64 -8.38
CA SER A 29 11.00 -6.82 -9.16
C SER A 29 10.84 -6.57 -10.66
N LEU A 30 10.66 -5.31 -11.08
CA LEU A 30 10.58 -4.92 -12.48
C LEU A 30 11.95 -4.63 -13.12
N VAL A 31 12.94 -4.27 -12.31
CA VAL A 31 14.27 -3.84 -12.77
C VAL A 31 15.30 -4.95 -12.57
N PHE A 32 15.23 -5.64 -11.45
CA PHE A 32 16.14 -6.71 -11.07
C PHE A 32 15.36 -8.02 -10.97
N ASP A 33 15.88 -9.10 -11.51
CA ASP A 33 15.28 -10.44 -11.36
C ASP A 33 15.44 -10.99 -9.93
N ASP A 34 16.01 -10.23 -9.03
CA ASP A 34 16.27 -10.60 -7.63
C ASP A 34 15.47 -9.75 -6.65
N VAL A 35 15.24 -10.31 -5.48
CA VAL A 35 14.39 -9.79 -4.43
C VAL A 35 15.24 -9.51 -3.20
N THR A 36 15.43 -8.22 -2.88
CA THR A 36 16.14 -7.85 -1.67
C THR A 36 15.27 -7.86 -0.41
N THR A 37 15.90 -7.94 0.75
CA THR A 37 15.21 -7.83 2.05
C THR A 37 14.89 -6.39 2.44
N GLY A 38 15.29 -5.40 1.63
CA GLY A 38 15.11 -3.97 1.94
C GLY A 38 13.65 -3.54 2.10
N ALA A 39 12.74 -4.20 1.40
CA ALA A 39 11.30 -3.87 1.43
C ALA A 39 10.51 -4.50 2.58
N VAL A 40 11.15 -5.21 3.53
CA VAL A 40 10.44 -5.90 4.63
C VAL A 40 9.60 -4.93 5.46
N GLN A 41 10.12 -3.75 5.78
CA GLN A 41 9.40 -2.76 6.57
C GLN A 41 8.19 -2.19 5.82
N ASP A 42 8.33 -1.96 4.53
CA ASP A 42 7.26 -1.44 3.67
C ASP A 42 6.12 -2.46 3.52
N ILE A 43 6.46 -3.73 3.33
CA ILE A 43 5.48 -4.83 3.28
C ILE A 43 4.73 -4.94 4.62
N ARG A 44 5.44 -4.81 5.74
CA ARG A 44 4.83 -4.82 7.07
C ARG A 44 3.85 -3.66 7.23
N GLN A 45 4.24 -2.43 6.91
CA GLN A 45 3.38 -1.26 6.97
C GLN A 45 2.15 -1.39 6.08
N ALA A 46 2.32 -1.88 4.84
CA ALA A 46 1.23 -2.14 3.92
C ALA A 46 0.22 -3.12 4.52
N THR A 47 0.71 -4.22 5.12
CA THR A 47 -0.12 -5.26 5.74
C THR A 47 -0.87 -4.74 6.96
N GLU A 48 -0.21 -3.98 7.84
CA GLU A 48 -0.83 -3.37 9.02
C GLU A 48 -1.94 -2.39 8.61
N ARG A 49 -1.70 -1.55 7.60
CA ARG A 49 -2.71 -0.61 7.07
C ARG A 49 -3.92 -1.33 6.47
N ALA A 50 -3.68 -2.37 5.67
CA ALA A 50 -4.77 -3.18 5.10
C ALA A 50 -5.58 -3.89 6.20
N ARG A 51 -4.92 -4.42 7.22
CA ARG A 51 -5.58 -5.03 8.38
C ARG A 51 -6.42 -4.01 9.14
N ASP A 52 -5.91 -2.82 9.40
CA ASP A 52 -6.66 -1.74 10.05
C ASP A 52 -7.90 -1.32 9.24
N MET A 53 -7.80 -1.29 7.90
CA MET A 53 -8.94 -0.99 7.03
C MET A 53 -10.07 -2.00 7.23
N VAL A 54 -9.73 -3.27 7.37
CA VAL A 54 -10.70 -4.35 7.52
C VAL A 54 -11.23 -4.42 8.96
N THR A 55 -10.35 -4.38 9.97
CA THR A 55 -10.72 -4.68 11.36
C THR A 55 -11.17 -3.46 12.15
N LYS A 56 -10.56 -2.28 11.92
CA LYS A 56 -10.86 -1.06 12.69
C LYS A 56 -11.90 -0.17 12.00
N TYR A 57 -11.81 -0.05 10.67
CA TYR A 57 -12.62 0.95 9.95
C TYR A 57 -13.84 0.36 9.24
N GLY A 58 -14.02 -0.97 9.26
CA GLY A 58 -15.16 -1.64 8.66
C GLY A 58 -15.29 -1.36 7.16
N PHE A 59 -14.16 -1.37 6.42
CA PHE A 59 -14.15 -1.15 4.98
C PHE A 59 -14.43 -2.41 4.16
N SER A 60 -14.59 -3.56 4.81
CA SER A 60 -15.03 -4.79 4.16
C SER A 60 -16.56 -4.88 4.18
N ASP A 61 -17.16 -5.14 3.02
CA ASP A 61 -18.60 -5.35 2.91
C ASP A 61 -19.01 -6.73 3.48
N GLU A 62 -18.10 -7.72 3.46
CA GLU A 62 -18.35 -9.05 4.00
C GLU A 62 -18.36 -9.08 5.54
N LEU A 63 -17.51 -8.28 6.17
CA LEU A 63 -17.40 -8.19 7.63
C LEU A 63 -18.32 -7.14 8.23
N GLY A 64 -18.85 -6.23 7.41
CA GLY A 64 -19.72 -5.16 7.84
C GLY A 64 -19.04 -4.12 8.72
N MET A 65 -19.85 -3.34 9.46
CA MET A 65 -19.38 -2.25 10.34
C MET A 65 -19.11 -2.76 11.77
N ILE A 66 -18.33 -3.82 11.90
CA ILE A 66 -17.95 -4.39 13.19
C ILE A 66 -16.47 -4.11 13.43
N ASN A 67 -16.13 -3.71 14.64
CA ASN A 67 -14.73 -3.54 15.04
C ASN A 67 -14.18 -4.88 15.57
N TYR A 68 -13.26 -5.46 14.82
CA TYR A 68 -12.53 -6.67 15.14
C TYR A 68 -11.11 -6.40 15.64
N SER A 69 -10.72 -5.13 15.86
CA SER A 69 -9.41 -4.83 16.41
C SER A 69 -9.32 -5.31 17.85
N THR A 70 -8.21 -5.95 18.20
CA THR A 70 -7.82 -6.12 19.59
C THR A 70 -7.41 -4.75 20.12
N SER A 71 -8.05 -4.29 21.19
CA SER A 71 -7.68 -3.03 21.83
C SER A 71 -6.27 -3.16 22.40
N ASP A 72 -5.34 -2.34 21.91
CA ASP A 72 -4.01 -2.18 22.50
C ASP A 72 -4.06 -1.53 23.92
N ASP A 73 -5.25 -1.18 24.41
CA ASP A 73 -5.47 -0.52 25.69
C ASP A 73 -5.42 -1.47 26.92
N GLU A 74 -5.26 -2.78 26.72
CA GLU A 74 -5.07 -3.73 27.83
C GLU A 74 -3.61 -4.00 28.18
N VAL A 75 -2.72 -3.03 28.00
CA VAL A 75 -1.35 -3.08 28.52
C VAL A 75 -1.30 -2.53 29.95
N PHE A 76 -2.13 -3.04 30.84
CA PHE A 76 -1.89 -2.87 32.28
C PHE A 76 -2.55 -4.03 33.05
N ILE A 77 -1.80 -5.06 33.28
CA ILE A 77 -1.71 -5.91 34.47
C ILE A 77 -0.94 -7.19 34.07
N GLY A 78 0.26 -7.29 34.53
CA GLY A 78 1.20 -8.39 34.36
C GLY A 78 0.60 -9.78 34.43
N ARG A 79 0.30 -10.35 33.29
CA ARG A 79 0.23 -11.78 33.01
C ARG A 79 0.23 -11.96 31.50
N GLU A 80 1.10 -12.81 31.00
CA GLU A 80 1.01 -13.45 29.70
C GLU A 80 -0.32 -14.20 29.57
N ILE A 81 -1.39 -13.48 29.26
CA ILE A 81 -2.62 -14.11 28.78
C ILE A 81 -2.57 -13.90 27.27
N GLY A 82 -2.40 -15.02 26.55
CA GLY A 82 -2.35 -15.04 25.10
C GLY A 82 -3.47 -14.20 24.53
N HIS A 83 -3.17 -13.42 23.49
CA HIS A 83 -4.12 -12.57 22.77
C HIS A 83 -5.35 -13.39 22.39
N ALA A 84 -6.38 -13.36 23.22
CA ALA A 84 -7.64 -14.01 22.92
C ALA A 84 -8.23 -13.27 21.70
N LYS A 85 -8.27 -13.95 20.56
CA LYS A 85 -8.98 -13.44 19.40
C LYS A 85 -10.44 -13.21 19.80
N ASN A 86 -10.93 -11.98 19.70
CA ASN A 86 -12.33 -11.64 20.04
C ASN A 86 -13.33 -12.09 18.96
N PHE A 87 -12.92 -12.98 18.04
CA PHE A 87 -13.71 -13.43 16.91
C PHE A 87 -13.40 -14.89 16.55
N SER A 88 -14.34 -15.55 15.87
CA SER A 88 -14.25 -16.94 15.47
C SER A 88 -13.16 -17.20 14.42
N GLU A 89 -12.73 -18.45 14.28
CA GLU A 89 -11.80 -18.87 13.24
C GLU A 89 -12.37 -18.59 11.82
N GLY A 90 -13.69 -18.72 11.63
CA GLY A 90 -14.35 -18.34 10.38
C GLY A 90 -14.18 -16.85 10.06
N THR A 91 -14.39 -15.99 11.05
CA THR A 91 -14.17 -14.53 10.91
C THR A 91 -12.70 -14.22 10.63
N ALA A 92 -11.77 -14.91 11.29
CA ALA A 92 -10.34 -14.76 11.03
C ALA A 92 -9.98 -15.05 9.57
N ALA A 93 -10.52 -16.13 9.01
CA ALA A 93 -10.29 -16.50 7.61
C ALA A 93 -10.81 -15.41 6.64
N VAL A 94 -11.98 -14.82 6.91
CA VAL A 94 -12.53 -13.72 6.11
C VAL A 94 -11.65 -12.46 6.22
N ILE A 95 -11.18 -12.12 7.42
CA ILE A 95 -10.25 -11.01 7.63
C ILE A 95 -8.99 -11.20 6.77
N ASP A 96 -8.39 -12.38 6.80
CA ASP A 96 -7.17 -12.68 6.06
C ASP A 96 -7.40 -12.61 4.53
N GLN A 97 -8.56 -13.08 4.05
CA GLN A 97 -8.95 -12.97 2.64
C GLN A 97 -9.11 -11.52 2.20
N GLU A 98 -9.80 -10.70 2.99
CA GLU A 98 -10.00 -9.29 2.68
C GLU A 98 -8.70 -8.49 2.70
N VAL A 99 -7.83 -8.73 3.68
CA VAL A 99 -6.47 -8.14 3.72
C VAL A 99 -5.69 -8.50 2.46
N LYS A 100 -5.67 -9.78 2.09
CA LYS A 100 -5.00 -10.26 0.88
C LYS A 100 -5.57 -9.58 -0.38
N ARG A 101 -6.90 -9.46 -0.49
CA ARG A 101 -7.57 -8.80 -1.61
C ARG A 101 -7.16 -7.34 -1.75
N ILE A 102 -7.10 -6.59 -0.65
CA ILE A 102 -6.67 -5.19 -0.63
C ILE A 102 -5.22 -5.07 -1.10
N ILE A 103 -4.32 -5.86 -0.52
CA ILE A 103 -2.89 -5.85 -0.87
C ILE A 103 -2.70 -6.17 -2.36
N GLU A 104 -3.38 -7.20 -2.87
CA GLU A 104 -3.25 -7.61 -4.28
C GLU A 104 -3.77 -6.52 -5.22
N SER A 105 -4.92 -5.92 -4.94
CA SER A 105 -5.44 -4.80 -5.72
C SER A 105 -4.46 -3.60 -5.73
N CYS A 106 -3.85 -3.27 -4.59
CA CYS A 106 -2.85 -2.21 -4.51
C CYS A 106 -1.56 -2.57 -5.25
N ARG A 107 -1.13 -3.84 -5.21
CA ARG A 107 0.02 -4.35 -5.96
C ARG A 107 -0.20 -4.21 -7.46
N GLU A 108 -1.37 -4.58 -7.96
CA GLU A 108 -1.73 -4.43 -9.38
C GLU A 108 -1.69 -2.97 -9.82
N LYS A 109 -2.28 -2.06 -9.01
CA LYS A 109 -2.24 -0.60 -9.28
C LYS A 109 -0.80 -0.08 -9.33
N ALA A 110 0.03 -0.43 -8.35
CA ALA A 110 1.43 -0.01 -8.31
C ALA A 110 2.22 -0.55 -9.51
N THR A 111 2.01 -1.83 -9.86
CA THR A 111 2.64 -2.46 -11.01
C THR A 111 2.27 -1.76 -12.32
N LYS A 112 0.99 -1.41 -12.48
CA LYS A 112 0.51 -0.69 -13.65
C LYS A 112 1.18 0.68 -13.76
N ILE A 113 1.16 1.48 -12.69
CA ILE A 113 1.77 2.81 -12.66
C ILE A 113 3.26 2.74 -13.01
N LEU A 114 4.00 1.81 -12.41
CA LEU A 114 5.44 1.69 -12.66
C LEU A 114 5.75 1.21 -14.08
N LYS A 115 4.95 0.30 -14.65
CA LYS A 115 5.10 -0.14 -16.04
C LYS A 115 4.81 0.98 -17.03
N GLU A 116 3.75 1.74 -16.83
CA GLU A 116 3.36 2.87 -17.68
C GLU A 116 4.44 3.99 -17.66
N ASN A 117 5.10 4.17 -16.51
CA ASN A 117 6.13 5.19 -16.31
C ASN A 117 7.55 4.62 -16.25
N ARG A 118 7.82 3.47 -16.90
CA ARG A 118 9.13 2.82 -16.83
C ARG A 118 10.28 3.73 -17.29
N LYS A 119 10.10 4.49 -18.36
CA LYS A 119 11.11 5.43 -18.86
C LYS A 119 11.43 6.53 -17.84
N VAL A 120 10.41 7.01 -17.11
CA VAL A 120 10.59 8.00 -16.04
C VAL A 120 11.38 7.40 -14.88
N LEU A 121 11.07 6.16 -14.50
CA LEU A 121 11.78 5.43 -13.45
C LEU A 121 13.27 5.27 -13.78
N ASP A 122 13.59 4.88 -15.01
CA ASP A 122 14.98 4.68 -15.45
C ASP A 122 15.75 6.02 -15.47
N LYS A 123 15.18 7.10 -16.04
CA LYS A 123 15.77 8.44 -16.00
C LYS A 123 15.96 8.99 -14.59
N LEU A 124 14.98 8.74 -13.71
CA LEU A 124 15.04 9.14 -12.30
C LEU A 124 16.22 8.45 -11.58
N ALA A 125 16.40 7.16 -11.84
CA ALA A 125 17.52 6.40 -11.27
C ALA A 125 18.87 6.95 -11.75
N GLU A 126 19.03 7.24 -13.04
CA GLU A 126 20.24 7.84 -13.62
C GLU A 126 20.55 9.20 -12.96
N LEU A 127 19.55 10.09 -12.86
CA LEU A 127 19.71 11.39 -12.23
C LEU A 127 20.07 11.31 -10.74
N LEU A 128 19.52 10.33 -10.01
CA LEU A 128 19.85 10.14 -8.61
C LEU A 128 21.27 9.61 -8.41
N ILE A 129 21.77 8.79 -9.33
CA ILE A 129 23.18 8.34 -9.32
C ILE A 129 24.13 9.52 -9.57
N GLU A 130 23.76 10.44 -10.47
CA GLU A 130 24.59 11.59 -10.82
C GLU A 130 24.55 12.70 -9.77
N LYS A 131 23.36 13.05 -9.27
CA LYS A 131 23.13 14.24 -8.42
C LYS A 131 22.92 13.93 -6.95
N GLU A 132 22.72 12.66 -6.57
CA GLU A 132 22.37 12.18 -5.22
C GLU A 132 21.03 12.71 -4.67
N ARG A 133 20.54 13.85 -5.19
CA ARG A 133 19.27 14.49 -4.77
C ARG A 133 18.57 15.11 -5.96
N ILE A 134 17.25 15.03 -5.97
CA ILE A 134 16.39 15.64 -6.99
C ILE A 134 15.31 16.45 -6.29
N GLY A 135 15.09 17.69 -6.78
CA GLY A 135 14.03 18.55 -6.30
C GLY A 135 12.66 18.20 -6.94
N GLN A 136 11.58 18.72 -6.34
CA GLN A 136 10.23 18.48 -6.84
C GLN A 136 10.05 18.90 -8.29
N GLN A 137 10.55 20.07 -8.68
CA GLN A 137 10.44 20.60 -10.05
C GLN A 137 11.17 19.72 -11.08
N GLU A 138 12.37 19.22 -10.73
CA GLU A 138 13.11 18.31 -11.59
C GLU A 138 12.40 16.96 -11.75
N PHE A 139 11.78 16.48 -10.67
CA PHE A 139 10.98 15.25 -10.69
C PHE A 139 9.74 15.40 -11.58
N GLU A 140 8.99 16.51 -11.45
CA GLU A 140 7.80 16.78 -12.25
C GLU A 140 8.13 16.92 -13.74
N ALA A 141 9.24 17.57 -14.09
CA ALA A 141 9.69 17.73 -15.48
C ALA A 141 9.99 16.39 -16.20
N LEU A 142 10.30 15.33 -15.47
CA LEU A 142 10.48 13.99 -16.06
C LEU A 142 9.21 13.42 -16.68
N PHE A 143 8.06 13.77 -16.14
CA PHE A 143 6.75 13.33 -16.66
C PHE A 143 6.36 14.12 -17.90
N GLU A 144 6.60 15.44 -17.94
CA GLU A 144 6.29 16.28 -19.09
C GLU A 144 7.07 15.82 -20.33
N GLN A 145 8.35 15.49 -20.20
CA GLN A 145 9.17 14.95 -21.27
C GLN A 145 8.73 13.57 -21.78
N ASN A 146 8.05 12.79 -20.94
CA ASN A 146 7.54 11.48 -21.33
C ASN A 146 6.26 11.61 -22.16
N ASP A 147 5.40 12.58 -21.86
CA ASP A 147 4.14 12.82 -22.58
C ASP A 147 4.41 13.35 -24.01
N GLU A 148 5.39 14.24 -24.21
CA GLU A 148 5.80 14.73 -25.52
C GLU A 148 6.32 13.60 -26.43
N THR A 149 6.98 12.59 -25.88
CA THR A 149 7.52 11.45 -26.66
C THR A 149 6.42 10.49 -27.15
N ILE A 150 5.25 10.50 -26.51
CA ILE A 150 4.10 9.64 -26.87
C ILE A 150 3.26 10.30 -27.99
N GLU A 151 3.23 11.63 -28.06
CA GLU A 151 2.50 12.36 -29.10
C GLU A 151 3.25 12.40 -30.47
N GLU A 152 4.56 12.16 -30.48
CA GLU A 152 5.37 12.14 -31.70
C GLU A 152 5.47 10.74 -32.37
N MET A 153 4.86 9.69 -31.82
CA MET A 153 4.85 8.32 -32.38
C MET A 153 3.49 7.93 -32.92
#